data_e4a5c6a241060461521fc0262f19df35
#
_entry.id   e4a5c6a241060461521fc0262f19df35
#
_cell.length_a   1.000
_cell.length_b   1.000
_cell.length_c   1.000
_cell.angle_alpha   90.00
_cell.angle_beta   90.00
_cell.angle_gamma   90.00
#
_symmetry.space_group_name_H-M   'P 1'
#
loop_
_entity.id
_entity.type
_entity.pdbx_description
1 polymer ?
#
loop_
_entity_poly.entity_id
_entity_poly.type
_entity_poly.pdbx_seq_one_letter_code
_entity_poly.pdbx_strand_id
1 'polypeptide(L)'
;MDNKKATLELGTKPVGKLLAQYALPAIIAMTAASLYNIIDRVFIGQVVGPMAISGLAITFPFMNLAAAFGAAVGVGASTTISVKLGQKDYESAENILGNTITLNLIVGLAFGGICLLFLDPILRFFGASDATLPYARDFMQVILAGNVFSHMYFGMNAVLRAASKPRMAMFATIFTIGMNILLDVVFILWWHWGIKGAAFATIISQVLALCWQMKLFTNKSELLHLKQGIYKLKSNLVRNIISIGISPFLMNACACVIVIFINNQLVRFGGDMAVGAYGIANSIAMIFVMFVIGLNQGMQPIAGYNYGAQQYDRMMRVVKLSIITAVCIMLTGWSLAMFAPYHCARMFTTDPELIKGSIKAIHIIMMMFPLIGSQMVITNFFQCIGKVKISIFLSLSRQLLFLLPLLAILPNFYGINGVWASMPTSDFIAVVVAVTIMLVFLRRFKKER
;
A
#
# COMPACT_ATOMS: atom_id res chain seq x y z
N MET A 1 11.51 6.68 -30.41
CA MET A 1 12.94 6.59 -30.03
C MET A 1 13.20 6.91 -28.54
N ASP A 2 12.46 7.84 -27.94
CA ASP A 2 12.69 8.26 -26.54
C ASP A 2 12.39 7.21 -25.46
N ASN A 3 11.42 6.33 -25.67
CA ASN A 3 11.00 5.41 -24.63
C ASN A 3 11.87 4.16 -24.46
N LYS A 4 12.50 3.69 -25.55
CA LYS A 4 13.55 2.67 -25.46
C LYS A 4 14.76 3.21 -24.70
N LYS A 5 15.02 4.51 -24.84
CA LYS A 5 16.06 5.24 -24.12
C LYS A 5 15.73 5.34 -22.62
N ALA A 6 14.48 5.67 -22.26
CA ALA A 6 14.04 5.74 -20.86
C ALA A 6 14.17 4.39 -20.11
N THR A 7 13.86 3.28 -20.79
CA THR A 7 14.05 1.93 -20.20
C THR A 7 15.54 1.58 -20.08
N LEU A 8 16.38 1.95 -21.05
CA LEU A 8 17.84 1.75 -20.96
C LEU A 8 18.48 2.60 -19.86
N GLU A 9 17.91 3.76 -19.54
CA GLU A 9 18.36 4.61 -18.44
C GLU A 9 18.33 3.90 -17.09
N LEU A 10 17.42 2.92 -16.88
CA LEU A 10 17.37 2.10 -15.66
C LEU A 10 18.69 1.36 -15.40
N GLY A 11 19.39 0.97 -16.47
CA GLY A 11 20.68 0.29 -16.41
C GLY A 11 21.92 1.20 -16.54
N THR A 12 21.77 2.47 -16.93
CA THR A 12 22.90 3.33 -17.28
C THR A 12 23.01 4.61 -16.46
N LYS A 13 21.88 5.23 -16.09
CA LYS A 13 21.82 6.50 -15.35
C LYS A 13 22.36 6.38 -13.93
N PRO A 14 22.97 7.43 -13.34
CA PRO A 14 23.41 7.40 -11.94
C PRO A 14 22.29 7.02 -10.98
N VAL A 15 22.56 6.01 -10.14
CA VAL A 15 21.55 5.35 -9.28
C VAL A 15 20.79 6.34 -8.39
N GLY A 16 21.47 7.32 -7.79
CA GLY A 16 20.82 8.31 -6.92
C GLY A 16 19.83 9.20 -7.67
N LYS A 17 20.20 9.69 -8.86
CA LYS A 17 19.29 10.49 -9.71
C LYS A 17 18.09 9.65 -10.17
N LEU A 18 18.34 8.40 -10.50
CA LEU A 18 17.31 7.46 -10.94
C LEU A 18 16.32 7.16 -9.80
N LEU A 19 16.84 6.85 -8.61
CA LEU A 19 15.98 6.61 -7.43
C LEU A 19 15.12 7.84 -7.12
N ALA A 20 15.68 9.04 -7.12
CA ALA A 20 14.93 10.27 -6.92
C ALA A 20 13.86 10.48 -8.00
N GLN A 21 14.19 10.22 -9.27
CA GLN A 21 13.25 10.35 -10.39
C GLN A 21 12.03 9.42 -10.27
N TYR A 22 12.18 8.25 -9.65
CA TYR A 22 11.11 7.27 -9.47
C TYR A 22 10.43 7.40 -8.11
N ALA A 23 11.20 7.63 -7.04
CA ALA A 23 10.68 7.67 -5.68
C ALA A 23 9.90 8.96 -5.39
N LEU A 24 10.38 10.14 -5.81
CA LEU A 24 9.69 11.40 -5.54
C LEU A 24 8.26 11.42 -6.08
N PRO A 25 7.98 11.07 -7.36
CA PRO A 25 6.61 10.99 -7.84
C PRO A 25 5.75 10.00 -7.04
N ALA A 26 6.29 8.85 -6.67
CA ALA A 26 5.57 7.85 -5.90
C ALA A 26 5.27 8.33 -4.46
N ILE A 27 6.23 9.00 -3.80
CA ILE A 27 6.04 9.59 -2.47
C ILE A 27 4.95 10.67 -2.53
N ILE A 28 5.01 11.57 -3.51
CA ILE A 28 3.99 12.62 -3.69
C ILE A 28 2.60 11.98 -3.87
N ALA A 29 2.48 10.96 -4.74
CA ALA A 29 1.22 10.27 -4.98
C ALA A 29 0.68 9.60 -3.71
N MET A 30 1.52 8.90 -2.93
CA MET A 30 1.11 8.23 -1.69
C MET A 30 0.71 9.23 -0.61
N THR A 31 1.44 10.32 -0.48
CA THR A 31 1.11 11.40 0.47
C THR A 31 -0.21 12.07 0.11
N ALA A 32 -0.39 12.42 -1.15
CA ALA A 32 -1.64 13.02 -1.64
C ALA A 32 -2.84 12.09 -1.41
N ALA A 33 -2.70 10.79 -1.70
CA ALA A 33 -3.75 9.81 -1.45
C ALA A 33 -4.09 9.67 0.04
N SER A 34 -3.09 9.71 0.92
CA SER A 34 -3.29 9.64 2.37
C SER A 34 -4.03 10.89 2.90
N LEU A 35 -3.63 12.07 2.48
CA LEU A 35 -4.29 13.32 2.84
C LEU A 35 -5.73 13.37 2.32
N TYR A 36 -5.94 12.94 1.08
CA TYR A 36 -7.27 12.84 0.50
C TYR A 36 -8.20 11.96 1.33
N ASN A 37 -7.76 10.78 1.76
CA ASN A 37 -8.58 9.89 2.60
C ASN A 37 -9.06 10.56 3.89
N ILE A 38 -8.28 11.48 4.46
CA ILE A 38 -8.66 12.25 5.66
C ILE A 38 -9.71 13.29 5.28
N ILE A 39 -9.47 14.04 4.20
CA ILE A 39 -10.37 15.10 3.72
C ILE A 39 -11.73 14.52 3.36
N ASP A 40 -11.77 13.41 2.64
CA ASP A 40 -12.99 12.72 2.22
C ASP A 40 -13.85 12.32 3.43
N ARG A 41 -13.24 11.73 4.47
CA ARG A 41 -13.95 11.37 5.70
C ARG A 41 -14.53 12.58 6.43
N VAL A 42 -13.76 13.67 6.53
CA VAL A 42 -14.24 14.90 7.16
C VAL A 42 -15.41 15.48 6.37
N PHE A 43 -15.30 15.48 5.04
CA PHE A 43 -16.35 15.97 4.15
C PHE A 43 -17.65 15.16 4.29
N ILE A 44 -17.58 13.85 4.19
CA ILE A 44 -18.75 12.96 4.37
C ILE A 44 -19.37 13.14 5.75
N GLY A 45 -18.55 13.26 6.78
CA GLY A 45 -19.03 13.42 8.13
C GLY A 45 -19.77 14.71 8.39
N GLN A 46 -19.29 15.81 7.82
CA GLN A 46 -19.93 17.13 7.98
C GLN A 46 -21.19 17.27 7.14
N VAL A 47 -21.22 16.69 5.94
CA VAL A 47 -22.31 16.89 4.97
C VAL A 47 -23.37 15.81 5.06
N VAL A 48 -22.99 14.52 5.20
CA VAL A 48 -23.95 13.39 5.24
C VAL A 48 -24.34 13.05 6.67
N GLY A 49 -23.44 13.20 7.62
CA GLY A 49 -23.71 13.03 9.04
C GLY A 49 -22.95 11.88 9.72
N PRO A 50 -23.08 11.77 11.06
CA PRO A 50 -22.25 10.86 11.86
C PRO A 50 -22.51 9.37 11.59
N MET A 51 -23.75 9.00 11.22
CA MET A 51 -24.08 7.61 10.88
C MET A 51 -23.40 7.15 9.59
N ALA A 52 -23.21 8.06 8.63
CA ALA A 52 -22.47 7.78 7.40
C ALA A 52 -20.98 7.54 7.68
N ILE A 53 -20.36 8.31 8.60
CA ILE A 53 -18.98 8.06 9.02
C ILE A 53 -18.86 6.67 9.69
N SER A 54 -19.79 6.33 10.54
CA SER A 54 -19.82 5.02 11.23
C SER A 54 -19.95 3.88 10.22
N GLY A 55 -20.81 4.04 9.21
CA GLY A 55 -20.94 3.10 8.11
C GLY A 55 -19.64 2.95 7.32
N LEU A 56 -18.98 4.07 6.97
CA LEU A 56 -17.68 4.06 6.29
C LEU A 56 -16.57 3.40 7.12
N ALA A 57 -16.53 3.66 8.43
CA ALA A 57 -15.53 3.07 9.30
C ALA A 57 -15.59 1.54 9.30
N ILE A 58 -16.80 0.98 9.23
CA ILE A 58 -17.05 -0.47 9.13
C ILE A 58 -16.59 -1.01 7.76
N THR A 59 -16.79 -0.27 6.68
CA THR A 59 -16.39 -0.71 5.34
C THR A 59 -14.89 -0.63 5.09
N PHE A 60 -14.15 0.17 5.85
CA PHE A 60 -12.75 0.47 5.60
C PHE A 60 -11.83 -0.77 5.58
N PRO A 61 -11.87 -1.72 6.54
CA PRO A 61 -11.08 -2.94 6.47
C PRO A 61 -11.42 -3.78 5.24
N PHE A 62 -12.71 -3.84 4.88
CA PHE A 62 -13.18 -4.57 3.72
C PHE A 62 -12.72 -3.92 2.39
N MET A 63 -12.76 -2.58 2.30
CA MET A 63 -12.21 -1.85 1.16
C MET A 63 -10.70 -2.07 0.99
N ASN A 64 -9.95 -2.07 2.10
CA ASN A 64 -8.51 -2.37 2.05
C ASN A 64 -8.24 -3.78 1.55
N LEU A 65 -9.04 -4.75 1.96
CA LEU A 65 -8.94 -6.12 1.46
C LEU A 65 -9.27 -6.19 -0.04
N ALA A 66 -10.34 -5.52 -0.49
CA ALA A 66 -10.70 -5.42 -1.90
C ALA A 66 -9.56 -4.80 -2.73
N ALA A 67 -9.02 -3.68 -2.28
CA ALA A 67 -7.89 -3.01 -2.94
C ALA A 67 -6.62 -3.90 -2.98
N ALA A 68 -6.41 -4.75 -1.97
CA ALA A 68 -5.28 -5.66 -1.90
C ALA A 68 -5.27 -6.69 -3.03
N PHE A 69 -6.44 -7.15 -3.51
CA PHE A 69 -6.52 -8.04 -4.68
C PHE A 69 -6.05 -7.36 -5.97
N GLY A 70 -6.51 -6.14 -6.25
CA GLY A 70 -6.07 -5.38 -7.42
C GLY A 70 -4.59 -5.00 -7.35
N ALA A 71 -4.13 -4.58 -6.15
CA ALA A 71 -2.73 -4.28 -5.91
C ALA A 71 -1.82 -5.51 -6.07
N ALA A 72 -2.28 -6.70 -5.67
CA ALA A 72 -1.52 -7.94 -5.82
C ALA A 72 -1.20 -8.22 -7.29
N VAL A 73 -2.20 -8.18 -8.17
CA VAL A 73 -2.00 -8.36 -9.61
C VAL A 73 -1.06 -7.27 -10.16
N GLY A 74 -1.27 -6.01 -9.77
CA GLY A 74 -0.46 -4.87 -10.22
C GLY A 74 1.01 -4.97 -9.81
N VAL A 75 1.28 -5.31 -8.54
CA VAL A 75 2.64 -5.44 -8.02
C VAL A 75 3.35 -6.65 -8.62
N GLY A 76 2.66 -7.78 -8.74
CA GLY A 76 3.20 -8.97 -9.40
C GLY A 76 3.57 -8.71 -10.85
N ALA A 77 2.69 -8.06 -11.59
CA ALA A 77 2.92 -7.67 -12.99
C ALA A 77 4.08 -6.67 -13.12
N SER A 78 4.07 -5.60 -12.34
CA SER A 78 5.09 -4.56 -12.34
C SER A 78 6.49 -5.13 -12.08
N THR A 79 6.61 -6.01 -11.08
CA THR A 79 7.88 -6.70 -10.77
C THR A 79 8.33 -7.57 -11.95
N THR A 80 7.43 -8.41 -12.48
CA THR A 80 7.77 -9.34 -13.57
C THR A 80 8.12 -8.58 -14.85
N ILE A 81 7.39 -7.51 -15.19
CA ILE A 81 7.71 -6.62 -16.33
C ILE A 81 9.11 -6.04 -16.15
N SER A 82 9.44 -5.48 -14.98
CA SER A 82 10.72 -4.85 -14.71
C SER A 82 11.89 -5.82 -14.93
N VAL A 83 11.76 -7.06 -14.45
CA VAL A 83 12.76 -8.11 -14.64
C VAL A 83 12.87 -8.49 -16.11
N LYS A 84 11.75 -8.66 -16.82
CA LYS A 84 11.72 -8.99 -18.26
C LYS A 84 12.32 -7.91 -19.14
N LEU A 85 12.07 -6.65 -18.83
CA LEU A 85 12.69 -5.52 -19.50
C LEU A 85 14.22 -5.50 -19.31
N GLY A 86 14.69 -5.84 -18.11
CA GLY A 86 16.12 -6.02 -17.84
C GLY A 86 16.76 -7.17 -18.63
N GLN A 87 16.03 -8.27 -18.81
CA GLN A 87 16.40 -9.41 -19.64
C GLN A 87 16.31 -9.11 -21.16
N LYS A 88 15.81 -7.93 -21.54
CA LYS A 88 15.49 -7.55 -22.93
C LYS A 88 14.41 -8.46 -23.58
N ASP A 89 13.63 -9.16 -22.79
CA ASP A 89 12.51 -10.00 -23.21
C ASP A 89 11.23 -9.14 -23.30
N TYR A 90 11.19 -8.33 -24.36
CA TYR A 90 10.11 -7.36 -24.57
C TYR A 90 8.78 -8.03 -24.90
N GLU A 91 8.82 -9.17 -25.60
CA GLU A 91 7.62 -9.93 -25.93
C GLU A 91 6.91 -10.45 -24.67
N SER A 92 7.67 -11.04 -23.75
CA SER A 92 7.09 -11.46 -22.45
C SER A 92 6.58 -10.26 -21.65
N ALA A 93 7.28 -9.12 -21.65
CA ALA A 93 6.84 -7.92 -20.94
C ALA A 93 5.49 -7.40 -21.48
N GLU A 94 5.30 -7.38 -22.82
CA GLU A 94 4.00 -7.03 -23.43
C GLU A 94 2.91 -8.05 -23.12
N ASN A 95 3.21 -9.35 -23.15
CA ASN A 95 2.26 -10.38 -22.77
C ASN A 95 1.83 -10.24 -21.29
N ILE A 96 2.75 -9.82 -20.39
CA ILE A 96 2.41 -9.54 -19.00
C ILE A 96 1.46 -8.35 -18.89
N LEU A 97 1.64 -7.29 -19.68
CA LEU A 97 0.72 -6.16 -19.74
C LEU A 97 -0.72 -6.64 -20.07
N GLY A 98 -0.87 -7.43 -21.14
CA GLY A 98 -2.19 -7.97 -21.52
C GLY A 98 -2.76 -8.94 -20.49
N ASN A 99 -1.93 -9.83 -19.95
CA ASN A 99 -2.35 -10.76 -18.88
C ASN A 99 -2.77 -10.02 -17.61
N THR A 100 -2.14 -8.88 -17.30
CA THR A 100 -2.52 -8.03 -16.16
C THR A 100 -3.93 -7.48 -16.33
N ILE A 101 -4.29 -7.02 -17.54
CA ILE A 101 -5.63 -6.53 -17.85
C ILE A 101 -6.65 -7.66 -17.67
N THR A 102 -6.39 -8.82 -18.27
CA THR A 102 -7.29 -9.96 -18.18
C THR A 102 -7.44 -10.48 -16.75
N LEU A 103 -6.35 -10.55 -15.99
CA LEU A 103 -6.38 -10.99 -14.59
C LEU A 103 -7.16 -10.01 -13.70
N ASN A 104 -6.92 -8.69 -13.84
CA ASN A 104 -7.68 -7.71 -13.08
C ASN A 104 -9.18 -7.73 -13.42
N LEU A 105 -9.53 -7.99 -14.69
CA LEU A 105 -10.91 -8.18 -15.11
C LEU A 105 -11.53 -9.40 -14.42
N ILE A 106 -10.88 -10.56 -14.48
CA ILE A 106 -11.36 -11.81 -13.87
C ILE A 106 -11.46 -11.68 -12.35
N VAL A 107 -10.39 -11.23 -11.70
CA VAL A 107 -10.34 -11.08 -10.23
C VAL A 107 -11.35 -10.04 -9.77
N GLY A 108 -11.45 -8.90 -10.48
CA GLY A 108 -12.38 -7.84 -10.14
C GLY A 108 -13.86 -8.26 -10.27
N LEU A 109 -14.21 -8.99 -11.36
CA LEU A 109 -15.55 -9.52 -11.55
C LEU A 109 -15.87 -10.63 -10.53
N ALA A 110 -14.97 -11.57 -10.33
CA ALA A 110 -15.18 -12.68 -9.40
C ALA A 110 -15.32 -12.17 -7.96
N PHE A 111 -14.38 -11.35 -7.51
CA PHE A 111 -14.41 -10.77 -6.15
C PHE A 111 -15.63 -9.86 -5.97
N GLY A 112 -15.86 -8.92 -6.88
CA GLY A 112 -17.00 -8.00 -6.81
C GLY A 112 -18.34 -8.73 -6.83
N GLY A 113 -18.51 -9.72 -7.72
CA GLY A 113 -19.73 -10.52 -7.82
C GLY A 113 -20.00 -11.37 -6.59
N ILE A 114 -18.98 -12.11 -6.09
CA ILE A 114 -19.12 -12.91 -4.87
C ILE A 114 -19.45 -12.02 -3.67
N CYS A 115 -18.73 -10.90 -3.50
CA CYS A 115 -18.96 -10.00 -2.38
C CYS A 115 -20.31 -9.28 -2.44
N LEU A 116 -20.84 -8.99 -3.64
CA LEU A 116 -22.18 -8.43 -3.79
C LEU A 116 -23.28 -9.42 -3.38
N LEU A 117 -23.11 -10.72 -3.72
CA LEU A 117 -24.05 -11.77 -3.31
C LEU A 117 -24.13 -11.97 -1.80
N PHE A 118 -23.01 -11.80 -1.10
CA PHE A 118 -22.89 -11.98 0.35
C PHE A 118 -22.66 -10.67 1.11
N LEU A 119 -23.09 -9.53 0.56
CA LEU A 119 -22.73 -8.21 1.09
C LEU A 119 -23.18 -8.00 2.54
N ASP A 120 -24.43 -8.29 2.86
CA ASP A 120 -24.97 -8.08 4.20
C ASP A 120 -24.30 -8.94 5.28
N PRO A 121 -24.14 -10.27 5.05
CA PRO A 121 -23.35 -11.11 5.97
C PRO A 121 -21.92 -10.60 6.17
N ILE A 122 -21.25 -10.16 5.09
CA ILE A 122 -19.89 -9.61 5.16
C ILE A 122 -19.88 -8.34 6.01
N LEU A 123 -20.78 -7.38 5.75
CA LEU A 123 -20.83 -6.13 6.52
C LEU A 123 -21.16 -6.37 7.99
N ARG A 124 -22.05 -7.29 8.30
CA ARG A 124 -22.34 -7.69 9.69
C ARG A 124 -21.13 -8.34 10.35
N PHE A 125 -20.37 -9.17 9.63
CA PHE A 125 -19.13 -9.74 10.13
C PHE A 125 -18.09 -8.67 10.49
N PHE A 126 -18.04 -7.58 9.72
CA PHE A 126 -17.18 -6.42 10.01
C PHE A 126 -17.76 -5.47 11.07
N GLY A 127 -18.93 -5.79 11.66
CA GLY A 127 -19.49 -5.06 12.80
C GLY A 127 -20.63 -4.09 12.46
N ALA A 128 -21.28 -4.23 11.29
CA ALA A 128 -22.42 -3.40 10.96
C ALA A 128 -23.63 -3.74 11.86
N SER A 129 -24.14 -2.71 12.54
CA SER A 129 -25.41 -2.74 13.26
C SER A 129 -26.59 -2.48 12.32
N ASP A 130 -27.82 -2.71 12.79
CA ASP A 130 -29.03 -2.40 11.97
C ASP A 130 -29.12 -0.90 11.61
N ALA A 131 -28.53 -0.03 12.44
CA ALA A 131 -28.48 1.41 12.18
C ALA A 131 -27.44 1.81 11.14
N THR A 132 -26.28 1.14 11.09
CA THR A 132 -25.14 1.49 10.20
C THR A 132 -25.15 0.68 8.92
N LEU A 133 -25.82 -0.48 8.89
CA LEU A 133 -25.88 -1.38 7.74
C LEU A 133 -26.40 -0.70 6.45
N PRO A 134 -27.45 0.13 6.46
CA PRO A 134 -27.93 0.79 5.25
C PRO A 134 -26.84 1.67 4.60
N TYR A 135 -26.13 2.47 5.40
CA TYR A 135 -25.05 3.34 4.92
C TYR A 135 -23.87 2.55 4.37
N ALA A 136 -23.44 1.50 5.11
CA ALA A 136 -22.37 0.62 4.67
C ALA A 136 -22.73 -0.13 3.39
N ARG A 137 -23.98 -0.62 3.27
CA ARG A 137 -24.49 -1.30 2.08
C ARG A 137 -24.53 -0.36 0.89
N ASP A 138 -25.11 0.82 1.05
CA ASP A 138 -25.26 1.82 -0.03
C ASP A 138 -23.90 2.22 -0.63
N PHE A 139 -22.89 2.36 0.22
CA PHE A 139 -21.53 2.63 -0.21
C PHE A 139 -20.88 1.43 -0.91
N MET A 140 -20.91 0.27 -0.26
CA MET A 140 -20.20 -0.91 -0.75
C MET A 140 -20.82 -1.52 -2.00
N GLN A 141 -22.13 -1.41 -2.23
CA GLN A 141 -22.75 -1.85 -3.45
C GLN A 141 -22.14 -1.16 -4.68
N VAL A 142 -21.97 0.16 -4.62
CA VAL A 142 -21.37 0.93 -5.71
C VAL A 142 -19.90 0.60 -5.88
N ILE A 143 -19.14 0.54 -4.77
CA ILE A 143 -17.70 0.20 -4.80
C ILE A 143 -17.48 -1.19 -5.39
N LEU A 144 -18.24 -2.20 -4.97
CA LEU A 144 -18.09 -3.58 -5.47
C LEU A 144 -18.55 -3.74 -6.91
N ALA A 145 -19.61 -3.05 -7.32
CA ALA A 145 -20.05 -3.03 -8.73
C ALA A 145 -18.98 -2.41 -9.64
N GLY A 146 -18.27 -1.36 -9.15
CA GLY A 146 -17.17 -0.70 -9.86
C GLY A 146 -15.80 -1.32 -9.62
N ASN A 147 -15.68 -2.39 -8.82
CA ASN A 147 -14.43 -2.96 -8.36
C ASN A 147 -13.47 -3.39 -9.49
N VAL A 148 -13.99 -3.84 -10.61
CA VAL A 148 -13.21 -4.15 -11.82
C VAL A 148 -12.38 -2.95 -12.27
N PHE A 149 -12.98 -1.77 -12.32
CA PHE A 149 -12.29 -0.55 -12.73
C PHE A 149 -11.24 -0.13 -11.71
N SER A 150 -11.54 -0.28 -10.42
CA SER A 150 -10.57 -0.03 -9.34
C SER A 150 -9.35 -0.94 -9.46
N HIS A 151 -9.55 -2.24 -9.65
CA HIS A 151 -8.45 -3.20 -9.81
C HIS A 151 -7.61 -2.88 -11.06
N MET A 152 -8.26 -2.59 -12.18
CA MET A 152 -7.55 -2.20 -13.40
C MET A 152 -6.78 -0.89 -13.22
N TYR A 153 -7.37 0.11 -12.58
CA TYR A 153 -6.69 1.39 -12.27
C TYR A 153 -5.42 1.17 -11.43
N PHE A 154 -5.50 0.42 -10.33
CA PHE A 154 -4.32 0.12 -9.49
C PHE A 154 -3.28 -0.71 -10.23
N GLY A 155 -3.73 -1.71 -10.99
CA GLY A 155 -2.86 -2.55 -11.81
C GLY A 155 -2.12 -1.75 -12.86
N MET A 156 -2.81 -0.92 -13.64
CA MET A 156 -2.20 -0.08 -14.67
C MET A 156 -1.27 0.99 -14.08
N ASN A 157 -1.60 1.54 -12.92
CA ASN A 157 -0.73 2.47 -12.22
C ASN A 157 0.62 1.82 -11.84
N ALA A 158 0.61 0.57 -11.37
CA ALA A 158 1.84 -0.18 -11.09
C ALA A 158 2.63 -0.49 -12.38
N VAL A 159 1.96 -0.88 -13.45
CA VAL A 159 2.58 -1.15 -14.76
C VAL A 159 3.19 0.11 -15.37
N LEU A 160 2.59 1.29 -15.22
CA LEU A 160 3.18 2.56 -15.67
C LEU A 160 4.55 2.82 -15.03
N ARG A 161 4.72 2.51 -13.75
CA ARG A 161 6.02 2.64 -13.08
C ARG A 161 7.05 1.67 -13.65
N ALA A 162 6.65 0.42 -13.90
CA ALA A 162 7.51 -0.58 -14.54
C ALA A 162 7.85 -0.22 -15.99
N ALA A 163 6.92 0.43 -16.70
CA ALA A 163 7.10 0.94 -18.06
C ALA A 163 7.94 2.23 -18.14
N SER A 164 8.69 2.55 -17.09
CA SER A 164 9.56 3.74 -17.01
C SER A 164 8.81 5.08 -17.05
N LYS A 165 7.53 5.09 -16.62
CA LYS A 165 6.67 6.30 -16.59
C LYS A 165 6.18 6.66 -15.17
N PRO A 166 7.08 6.83 -14.17
CA PRO A 166 6.67 7.09 -12.79
C PRO A 166 5.91 8.42 -12.63
N ARG A 167 6.25 9.45 -13.41
CA ARG A 167 5.54 10.73 -13.41
C ARG A 167 4.09 10.58 -13.89
N MET A 168 3.85 9.76 -14.92
CA MET A 168 2.49 9.51 -15.42
C MET A 168 1.66 8.74 -14.39
N ALA A 169 2.26 7.78 -13.68
CA ALA A 169 1.60 7.10 -12.56
C ALA A 169 1.21 8.07 -11.43
N MET A 170 2.08 9.03 -11.08
CA MET A 170 1.78 10.11 -10.13
C MET A 170 0.63 11.00 -10.64
N PHE A 171 0.69 11.47 -11.87
CA PHE A 171 -0.37 12.32 -12.45
C PHE A 171 -1.71 11.60 -12.51
N ALA A 172 -1.75 10.29 -12.80
CA ALA A 172 -2.97 9.50 -12.73
C ALA A 172 -3.57 9.52 -11.32
N THR A 173 -2.75 9.37 -10.29
CA THR A 173 -3.21 9.41 -8.90
C THR A 173 -3.72 10.80 -8.51
N ILE A 174 -2.97 11.87 -8.81
CA ILE A 174 -3.37 13.25 -8.51
C ILE A 174 -4.64 13.62 -9.26
N PHE A 175 -4.76 13.23 -10.54
CA PHE A 175 -5.96 13.43 -11.33
C PHE A 175 -7.17 12.73 -10.73
N THR A 176 -7.01 11.46 -10.30
CA THR A 176 -8.08 10.71 -9.62
C THR A 176 -8.55 11.43 -8.36
N ILE A 177 -7.62 11.92 -7.53
CA ILE A 177 -7.93 12.66 -6.30
C ILE A 177 -8.69 13.95 -6.63
N GLY A 178 -8.19 14.74 -7.57
CA GLY A 178 -8.82 16.00 -7.97
C GLY A 178 -10.23 15.80 -8.55
N MET A 179 -10.40 14.80 -9.43
CA MET A 179 -11.71 14.46 -9.99
C MET A 179 -12.67 13.92 -8.92
N ASN A 180 -12.16 13.12 -7.97
CA ASN A 180 -12.99 12.61 -6.88
C ASN A 180 -13.53 13.76 -6.02
N ILE A 181 -12.69 14.71 -5.59
CA ILE A 181 -13.12 15.89 -4.82
C ILE A 181 -14.17 16.69 -5.59
N LEU A 182 -13.97 16.90 -6.88
CA LEU A 182 -14.95 17.63 -7.72
C LEU A 182 -16.29 16.89 -7.80
N LEU A 183 -16.24 15.59 -8.01
CA LEU A 183 -17.44 14.75 -8.10
C LEU A 183 -18.15 14.59 -6.76
N ASP A 184 -17.42 14.57 -5.64
CA ASP A 184 -18.01 14.58 -4.29
C ASP A 184 -18.85 15.83 -4.07
N VAL A 185 -18.35 17.02 -4.47
CA VAL A 185 -19.12 18.26 -4.42
C VAL A 185 -20.41 18.14 -5.25
N VAL A 186 -20.33 17.60 -6.47
CA VAL A 186 -21.49 17.46 -7.35
C VAL A 186 -22.51 16.46 -6.80
N PHE A 187 -22.06 15.25 -6.44
CA PHE A 187 -22.97 14.17 -6.08
C PHE A 187 -23.50 14.30 -4.64
N ILE A 188 -22.70 14.82 -3.72
CA ILE A 188 -23.11 14.92 -2.32
C ILE A 188 -23.81 16.26 -2.06
N LEU A 189 -23.28 17.42 -2.53
CA LEU A 189 -23.84 18.74 -2.24
C LEU A 189 -24.97 19.13 -3.22
N TRP A 190 -24.79 18.90 -4.52
CA TRP A 190 -25.78 19.36 -5.49
C TRP A 190 -26.89 18.36 -5.73
N TRP A 191 -26.53 17.06 -5.87
CA TRP A 191 -27.52 16.02 -6.14
C TRP A 191 -28.03 15.31 -4.88
N HIS A 192 -27.45 15.57 -3.72
CA HIS A 192 -27.85 15.01 -2.43
C HIS A 192 -27.91 13.47 -2.39
N TRP A 193 -27.00 12.81 -3.12
CA TRP A 193 -26.93 11.34 -3.16
C TRP A 193 -26.31 10.73 -1.89
N GLY A 194 -25.89 11.56 -0.91
CA GLY A 194 -25.33 11.12 0.36
C GLY A 194 -24.09 10.22 0.15
N ILE A 195 -24.02 9.14 0.92
CA ILE A 195 -22.85 8.24 0.90
C ILE A 195 -22.71 7.47 -0.43
N LYS A 196 -23.81 7.24 -1.17
CA LYS A 196 -23.76 6.67 -2.53
C LYS A 196 -23.02 7.60 -3.48
N GLY A 197 -23.22 8.91 -3.31
CA GLY A 197 -22.53 9.93 -4.12
C GLY A 197 -21.01 9.82 -3.98
N ALA A 198 -20.48 9.66 -2.76
CA ALA A 198 -19.06 9.46 -2.51
C ALA A 198 -18.54 8.18 -3.21
N ALA A 199 -19.29 7.09 -3.15
CA ALA A 199 -18.90 5.85 -3.82
C ALA A 199 -18.87 6.01 -5.36
N PHE A 200 -19.87 6.69 -5.95
CA PHE A 200 -19.88 7.00 -7.40
C PHE A 200 -18.73 7.92 -7.78
N ALA A 201 -18.43 8.95 -6.99
CA ALA A 201 -17.31 9.85 -7.22
C ALA A 201 -15.98 9.07 -7.27
N THR A 202 -15.79 8.13 -6.34
CA THR A 202 -14.61 7.27 -6.29
C THR A 202 -14.49 6.41 -7.55
N ILE A 203 -15.54 5.70 -7.96
CA ILE A 203 -15.45 4.83 -9.12
C ILE A 203 -15.31 5.62 -10.43
N ILE A 204 -16.08 6.69 -10.61
CA ILE A 204 -16.01 7.50 -11.84
C ILE A 204 -14.64 8.15 -11.99
N SER A 205 -14.05 8.71 -10.92
CA SER A 205 -12.71 9.28 -10.97
C SER A 205 -11.66 8.25 -11.37
N GLN A 206 -11.77 7.02 -10.86
CA GLN A 206 -10.88 5.91 -11.22
C GLN A 206 -11.09 5.46 -12.66
N VAL A 207 -12.33 5.41 -13.16
CA VAL A 207 -12.64 5.09 -14.57
C VAL A 207 -12.01 6.12 -15.49
N LEU A 208 -12.17 7.40 -15.22
CA LEU A 208 -11.57 8.47 -16.02
C LEU A 208 -10.04 8.38 -16.07
N ALA A 209 -9.42 8.15 -14.91
CA ALA A 209 -7.98 7.94 -14.82
C ALA A 209 -7.55 6.66 -15.56
N LEU A 210 -8.30 5.58 -15.46
CA LEU A 210 -8.05 4.33 -16.18
C LEU A 210 -8.11 4.54 -17.69
N CYS A 211 -9.13 5.23 -18.21
CA CYS A 211 -9.22 5.56 -19.62
C CYS A 211 -7.98 6.31 -20.11
N TRP A 212 -7.51 7.27 -19.31
CA TRP A 212 -6.28 7.99 -19.63
C TRP A 212 -5.03 7.08 -19.56
N GLN A 213 -4.91 6.22 -18.55
CA GLN A 213 -3.83 5.23 -18.45
C GLN A 213 -3.83 4.28 -19.66
N MET A 214 -5.00 3.75 -20.04
CA MET A 214 -5.13 2.87 -21.22
C MET A 214 -4.73 3.58 -22.50
N LYS A 215 -5.10 4.86 -22.66
CA LYS A 215 -4.68 5.67 -23.83
C LYS A 215 -3.15 5.79 -23.92
N LEU A 216 -2.43 5.87 -22.80
CA LEU A 216 -0.96 5.90 -22.82
C LEU A 216 -0.34 4.62 -23.38
N PHE A 217 -1.02 3.47 -23.20
CA PHE A 217 -0.56 2.19 -23.74
C PHE A 217 -1.04 1.89 -25.16
N THR A 218 -1.89 2.73 -25.77
CA THR A 218 -2.28 2.57 -27.19
C THR A 218 -1.22 3.08 -28.16
N ASN A 219 -0.26 3.86 -27.68
CA ASN A 219 0.79 4.42 -28.52
C ASN A 219 1.80 3.35 -28.95
N LYS A 220 1.78 2.98 -30.23
CA LYS A 220 2.64 1.94 -30.81
C LYS A 220 4.14 2.29 -30.81
N SER A 221 4.50 3.55 -30.58
CA SER A 221 5.91 3.96 -30.44
C SER A 221 6.51 3.58 -29.09
N GLU A 222 5.67 3.21 -28.13
CA GLU A 222 6.07 2.79 -26.79
C GLU A 222 6.58 1.35 -26.82
N LEU A 223 7.54 1.07 -25.90
CA LEU A 223 8.11 -0.27 -25.76
C LEU A 223 7.06 -1.29 -25.28
N LEU A 224 6.20 -0.85 -24.37
CA LEU A 224 5.03 -1.61 -23.89
C LEU A 224 3.77 -0.95 -24.44
N HIS A 225 3.08 -1.61 -25.35
CA HIS A 225 1.85 -1.12 -25.93
C HIS A 225 0.82 -2.22 -26.11
N LEU A 226 -0.45 -1.82 -26.21
CA LEU A 226 -1.55 -2.74 -26.44
C LEU A 226 -1.55 -3.22 -27.89
N LYS A 227 -1.57 -4.55 -28.07
CA LYS A 227 -1.69 -5.21 -29.37
C LYS A 227 -2.59 -6.43 -29.28
N GLN A 228 -3.06 -6.92 -30.41
CA GLN A 228 -3.85 -8.14 -30.44
C GLN A 228 -3.02 -9.36 -29.99
N GLY A 229 -3.66 -10.28 -29.29
CA GLY A 229 -3.04 -11.54 -28.86
C GLY A 229 -2.38 -11.53 -27.49
N ILE A 230 -2.07 -10.38 -26.87
CA ILE A 230 -1.44 -10.32 -25.54
C ILE A 230 -2.39 -10.65 -24.38
N TYR A 231 -3.70 -10.65 -24.64
CA TYR A 231 -4.74 -10.88 -23.60
C TYR A 231 -4.92 -12.36 -23.25
N LYS A 232 -4.41 -13.28 -24.05
CA LYS A 232 -4.47 -14.71 -23.76
C LYS A 232 -3.60 -15.00 -22.53
N LEU A 233 -4.22 -15.60 -21.51
CA LEU A 233 -3.55 -15.97 -20.28
C LEU A 233 -2.48 -17.04 -20.58
N LYS A 234 -1.22 -16.71 -20.30
CA LYS A 234 -0.09 -17.63 -20.35
C LYS A 234 0.18 -18.14 -18.94
N SER A 235 -0.05 -19.43 -18.68
CA SER A 235 0.03 -20.03 -17.34
C SER A 235 1.31 -19.66 -16.58
N ASN A 236 2.46 -19.73 -17.22
CA ASN A 236 3.75 -19.39 -16.60
C ASN A 236 3.81 -17.93 -16.16
N LEU A 237 3.28 -16.98 -16.97
CA LEU A 237 3.27 -15.56 -16.64
C LEU A 237 2.26 -15.27 -15.51
N VAL A 238 1.07 -15.86 -15.60
CA VAL A 238 0.02 -15.76 -14.57
C VAL A 238 0.53 -16.28 -13.23
N ARG A 239 1.18 -17.45 -13.22
CA ARG A 239 1.77 -18.02 -12.01
C ARG A 239 2.81 -17.08 -11.38
N ASN A 240 3.67 -16.46 -12.18
CA ASN A 240 4.66 -15.50 -11.68
C ASN A 240 4.00 -14.24 -11.11
N ILE A 241 3.02 -13.67 -11.82
CA ILE A 241 2.28 -12.49 -11.36
C ILE A 241 1.61 -12.79 -10.01
N ILE A 242 0.85 -13.87 -9.93
CA ILE A 242 0.11 -14.23 -8.71
C ILE A 242 1.08 -14.55 -7.56
N SER A 243 2.12 -15.34 -7.81
CA SER A 243 3.06 -15.73 -6.75
C SER A 243 3.78 -14.53 -6.13
N ILE A 244 4.17 -13.54 -6.91
CA ILE A 244 4.79 -12.31 -6.40
C ILE A 244 3.73 -11.45 -5.70
N GLY A 245 2.54 -11.32 -6.28
CA GLY A 245 1.45 -10.51 -5.76
C GLY A 245 0.84 -11.04 -4.46
N ILE A 246 0.99 -12.33 -4.16
CA ILE A 246 0.45 -12.92 -2.93
C ILE A 246 1.13 -12.34 -1.67
N SER A 247 2.38 -11.89 -1.76
CA SER A 247 3.11 -11.30 -0.63
C SER A 247 2.46 -10.01 -0.11
N PRO A 248 2.24 -8.96 -0.91
CA PRO A 248 1.57 -7.74 -0.45
C PRO A 248 0.09 -7.99 -0.13
N PHE A 249 -0.56 -8.94 -0.80
CA PHE A 249 -1.93 -9.33 -0.45
C PHE A 249 -2.01 -9.88 0.97
N LEU A 250 -1.21 -10.90 1.30
CA LEU A 250 -1.18 -11.50 2.63
C LEU A 250 -0.79 -10.48 3.70
N MET A 251 0.14 -9.58 3.40
CA MET A 251 0.51 -8.50 4.32
C MET A 251 -0.69 -7.60 4.67
N ASN A 252 -1.47 -7.18 3.67
CA ASN A 252 -2.66 -6.35 3.91
C ASN A 252 -3.77 -7.13 4.62
N ALA A 253 -4.01 -8.39 4.26
CA ALA A 253 -5.01 -9.23 4.92
C ALA A 253 -4.66 -9.46 6.39
N CYS A 254 -3.40 -9.76 6.70
CA CYS A 254 -2.94 -9.89 8.08
C CYS A 254 -3.03 -8.58 8.85
N ALA A 255 -2.72 -7.44 8.23
CA ALA A 255 -2.84 -6.14 8.88
C ALA A 255 -4.28 -5.86 9.34
N CYS A 256 -5.29 -6.23 8.55
CA CYS A 256 -6.69 -6.09 8.96
C CYS A 256 -7.01 -6.91 10.22
N VAL A 257 -6.54 -8.16 10.30
CA VAL A 257 -6.76 -9.03 11.48
C VAL A 257 -6.03 -8.47 12.71
N ILE A 258 -4.80 -8.02 12.53
CA ILE A 258 -3.97 -7.46 13.62
C ILE A 258 -4.60 -6.20 14.22
N VAL A 259 -5.15 -5.31 13.39
CA VAL A 259 -5.82 -4.09 13.89
C VAL A 259 -6.99 -4.44 14.82
N ILE A 260 -7.79 -5.45 14.46
CA ILE A 260 -8.89 -5.93 15.32
C ILE A 260 -8.33 -6.43 16.66
N PHE A 261 -7.26 -7.22 16.62
CA PHE A 261 -6.65 -7.77 17.83
C PHE A 261 -6.03 -6.66 18.71
N ILE A 262 -5.34 -5.70 18.12
CA ILE A 262 -4.80 -4.53 18.84
C ILE A 262 -5.93 -3.77 19.53
N ASN A 263 -7.00 -3.43 18.81
CA ASN A 263 -8.12 -2.69 19.38
C ASN A 263 -8.76 -3.42 20.56
N ASN A 264 -8.97 -4.73 20.44
CA ASN A 264 -9.49 -5.54 21.54
C ASN A 264 -8.59 -5.50 22.78
N GLN A 265 -7.27 -5.57 22.62
CA GLN A 265 -6.33 -5.47 23.71
C GLN A 265 -6.28 -4.06 24.32
N LEU A 266 -6.36 -3.02 23.49
CA LEU A 266 -6.40 -1.63 23.97
C LEU A 266 -7.64 -1.37 24.81
N VAL A 267 -8.83 -1.80 24.36
CA VAL A 267 -10.08 -1.66 25.12
C VAL A 267 -9.98 -2.42 26.43
N ARG A 268 -9.48 -3.66 26.41
CA ARG A 268 -9.38 -4.53 27.60
C ARG A 268 -8.46 -3.96 28.68
N PHE A 269 -7.31 -3.39 28.32
CA PHE A 269 -6.27 -2.97 29.27
C PHE A 269 -6.21 -1.47 29.53
N GLY A 270 -6.84 -0.63 28.69
CA GLY A 270 -6.75 0.82 28.80
C GLY A 270 -8.02 1.59 28.45
N GLY A 271 -9.09 0.89 28.07
CA GLY A 271 -10.37 1.53 27.70
C GLY A 271 -10.30 2.41 26.45
N ASP A 272 -11.33 3.21 26.24
CA ASP A 272 -11.48 4.04 25.04
C ASP A 272 -10.39 5.11 24.89
N MET A 273 -9.87 5.62 26.01
CA MET A 273 -8.76 6.59 26.02
C MET A 273 -7.48 5.99 25.44
N ALA A 274 -7.20 4.73 25.69
CA ALA A 274 -6.04 4.04 25.12
C ALA A 274 -6.19 3.80 23.61
N VAL A 275 -7.40 3.51 23.13
CA VAL A 275 -7.70 3.40 21.70
C VAL A 275 -7.49 4.75 21.02
N GLY A 276 -7.95 5.86 21.62
CA GLY A 276 -7.71 7.20 21.12
C GLY A 276 -6.25 7.57 21.07
N ALA A 277 -5.49 7.28 22.13
CA ALA A 277 -4.05 7.54 22.21
C ALA A 277 -3.26 6.72 21.14
N TYR A 278 -3.61 5.46 20.97
CA TYR A 278 -3.07 4.62 19.90
C TYR A 278 -3.41 5.17 18.50
N GLY A 279 -4.67 5.58 18.30
CA GLY A 279 -5.12 6.16 17.03
C GLY A 279 -4.30 7.39 16.61
N ILE A 280 -3.98 8.27 17.56
CA ILE A 280 -3.13 9.45 17.35
C ILE A 280 -1.70 9.02 16.98
N ALA A 281 -1.09 8.14 17.79
CA ALA A 281 0.27 7.64 17.53
C ALA A 281 0.39 6.94 16.17
N ASN A 282 -0.59 6.09 15.82
CA ASN A 282 -0.65 5.39 14.55
C ASN A 282 -0.83 6.35 13.36
N SER A 283 -1.63 7.41 13.52
CA SER A 283 -1.83 8.41 12.45
C SER A 283 -0.53 9.14 12.13
N ILE A 284 0.25 9.50 13.14
CA ILE A 284 1.57 10.13 12.97
C ILE A 284 2.53 9.15 12.28
N ALA A 285 2.58 7.89 12.75
CA ALA A 285 3.43 6.86 12.18
C ALA A 285 3.12 6.60 10.71
N MET A 286 1.83 6.55 10.33
CA MET A 286 1.37 6.29 8.97
C MET A 286 1.87 7.29 7.95
N ILE A 287 2.05 8.57 8.32
CA ILE A 287 2.59 9.60 7.40
C ILE A 287 3.98 9.18 6.91
N PHE A 288 4.88 8.80 7.83
CA PHE A 288 6.25 8.39 7.50
C PHE A 288 6.30 7.03 6.81
N VAL A 289 5.42 6.11 7.19
CA VAL A 289 5.25 4.80 6.53
C VAL A 289 4.86 5.00 5.06
N MET A 290 3.97 5.94 4.74
CA MET A 290 3.57 6.24 3.37
C MET A 290 4.73 6.77 2.52
N PHE A 291 5.65 7.56 3.12
CA PHE A 291 6.87 7.98 2.43
C PHE A 291 7.76 6.79 2.06
N VAL A 292 7.93 5.83 2.97
CA VAL A 292 8.73 4.62 2.70
C VAL A 292 8.04 3.70 1.70
N ILE A 293 6.70 3.60 1.71
CA ILE A 293 5.95 2.87 0.69
C ILE A 293 6.16 3.50 -0.68
N GLY A 294 6.11 4.82 -0.79
CA GLY A 294 6.41 5.55 -2.02
C GLY A 294 7.85 5.32 -2.49
N LEU A 295 8.82 5.35 -1.58
CA LEU A 295 10.22 5.03 -1.87
C LEU A 295 10.37 3.60 -2.41
N ASN A 296 9.71 2.61 -1.81
CA ASN A 296 9.71 1.22 -2.23
C ASN A 296 9.08 1.05 -3.62
N GLN A 297 8.00 1.77 -3.92
CA GLN A 297 7.39 1.77 -5.27
C GLN A 297 8.33 2.36 -6.32
N GLY A 298 9.16 3.33 -5.95
CA GLY A 298 10.19 3.88 -6.83
C GLY A 298 11.40 2.96 -6.99
N MET A 299 11.81 2.26 -5.94
CA MET A 299 12.91 1.29 -5.96
C MET A 299 12.59 0.07 -6.81
N GLN A 300 11.36 -0.41 -6.78
CA GLN A 300 10.91 -1.67 -7.38
C GLN A 300 11.29 -1.81 -8.86
N PRO A 301 10.95 -0.89 -9.78
CA PRO A 301 11.31 -1.02 -11.19
C PRO A 301 12.82 -0.98 -11.44
N ILE A 302 13.56 -0.21 -10.64
CA ILE A 302 15.01 -0.07 -10.78
C ILE A 302 15.70 -1.37 -10.33
N ALA A 303 15.35 -1.89 -9.17
CA ALA A 303 15.91 -3.13 -8.63
C ALA A 303 15.56 -4.32 -9.51
N GLY A 304 14.31 -4.45 -9.95
CA GLY A 304 13.84 -5.52 -10.83
C GLY A 304 14.54 -5.52 -12.19
N TYR A 305 14.65 -4.35 -12.82
CA TYR A 305 15.37 -4.21 -14.10
C TYR A 305 16.85 -4.62 -13.97
N ASN A 306 17.58 -4.07 -12.99
CA ASN A 306 19.00 -4.35 -12.83
C ASN A 306 19.25 -5.82 -12.42
N TYR A 307 18.32 -6.45 -11.70
CA TYR A 307 18.34 -7.90 -11.44
C TYR A 307 18.19 -8.69 -12.73
N GLY A 308 17.19 -8.37 -13.56
CA GLY A 308 16.98 -9.00 -14.86
C GLY A 308 18.15 -8.81 -15.83
N ALA A 309 18.77 -7.63 -15.82
CA ALA A 309 19.94 -7.30 -16.63
C ALA A 309 21.26 -7.85 -16.06
N GLN A 310 21.23 -8.60 -14.95
CA GLN A 310 22.40 -9.14 -14.25
C GLN A 310 23.40 -8.05 -13.77
N GLN A 311 22.93 -6.81 -13.65
CA GLN A 311 23.71 -5.68 -13.13
C GLN A 311 23.62 -5.61 -11.60
N TYR A 312 24.10 -6.63 -10.94
CA TYR A 312 23.89 -6.85 -9.52
C TYR A 312 24.52 -5.76 -8.61
N ASP A 313 25.64 -5.17 -9.02
CA ASP A 313 26.28 -4.09 -8.27
C ASP A 313 25.42 -2.84 -8.26
N ARG A 314 24.77 -2.54 -9.39
CA ARG A 314 23.81 -1.44 -9.47
C ARG A 314 22.56 -1.74 -8.65
N MET A 315 22.03 -2.94 -8.75
CA MET A 315 20.90 -3.41 -7.94
C MET A 315 21.18 -3.21 -6.46
N MET A 316 22.35 -3.69 -5.96
CA MET A 316 22.70 -3.56 -4.55
C MET A 316 22.93 -2.10 -4.13
N ARG A 317 23.45 -1.25 -5.04
CA ARG A 317 23.59 0.18 -4.78
C ARG A 317 22.23 0.87 -4.63
N VAL A 318 21.25 0.52 -5.46
CA VAL A 318 19.85 1.00 -5.33
C VAL A 318 19.29 0.61 -3.96
N VAL A 319 19.40 -0.67 -3.57
CA VAL A 319 18.88 -1.18 -2.30
C VAL A 319 19.54 -0.47 -1.11
N LYS A 320 20.87 -0.36 -1.11
CA LYS A 320 21.61 0.34 -0.06
C LYS A 320 21.16 1.79 0.09
N LEU A 321 21.02 2.50 -1.04
CA LEU A 321 20.58 3.89 -1.04
C LEU A 321 19.14 4.01 -0.53
N SER A 322 18.26 3.08 -0.93
CA SER A 322 16.87 3.04 -0.46
C SER A 322 16.79 2.75 1.05
N ILE A 323 17.62 1.86 1.58
CA ILE A 323 17.69 1.60 3.03
C ILE A 323 18.13 2.88 3.78
N ILE A 324 19.17 3.55 3.33
CA ILE A 324 19.64 4.79 3.95
C ILE A 324 18.54 5.84 3.93
N THR A 325 17.91 6.06 2.78
CA THR A 325 16.83 7.04 2.63
C THR A 325 15.64 6.70 3.53
N ALA A 326 15.23 5.42 3.59
CA ALA A 326 14.13 4.98 4.46
C ALA A 326 14.46 5.20 5.95
N VAL A 327 15.68 4.88 6.37
CA VAL A 327 16.15 5.12 7.75
C VAL A 327 16.14 6.62 8.06
N CYS A 328 16.59 7.48 7.14
CA CYS A 328 16.54 8.94 7.31
C CYS A 328 15.10 9.45 7.45
N ILE A 329 14.18 8.98 6.59
CA ILE A 329 12.76 9.34 6.68
C ILE A 329 12.18 8.92 8.04
N MET A 330 12.41 7.68 8.45
CA MET A 330 11.91 7.16 9.72
C MET A 330 12.57 7.81 10.94
N LEU A 331 13.86 8.18 10.85
CA LEU A 331 14.56 8.93 11.87
C LEU A 331 13.97 10.34 12.06
N THR A 332 13.55 10.99 10.98
CA THR A 332 12.84 12.28 11.07
C THR A 332 11.52 12.13 11.83
N GLY A 333 10.74 11.09 11.51
CA GLY A 333 9.50 10.78 12.25
C GLY A 333 9.74 10.45 13.71
N TRP A 334 10.77 9.66 13.98
CA TRP A 334 11.20 9.34 15.34
C TRP A 334 11.61 10.60 16.13
N SER A 335 12.40 11.48 15.52
CA SER A 335 12.83 12.72 16.15
C SER A 335 11.64 13.60 16.52
N LEU A 336 10.67 13.76 15.63
CA LEU A 336 9.42 14.49 15.91
C LEU A 336 8.66 13.85 17.08
N ALA A 337 8.55 12.51 17.08
CA ALA A 337 7.86 11.76 18.12
C ALA A 337 8.53 11.85 19.49
N MET A 338 9.87 11.89 19.53
CA MET A 338 10.62 11.93 20.79
C MET A 338 10.78 13.36 21.35
N PHE A 339 11.00 14.36 20.50
CA PHE A 339 11.31 15.72 20.94
C PHE A 339 10.10 16.67 20.93
N ALA A 340 9.04 16.36 20.16
CA ALA A 340 7.86 17.21 20.04
C ALA A 340 6.53 16.43 20.16
N PRO A 341 6.39 15.43 21.06
CA PRO A 341 5.19 14.58 21.12
C PRO A 341 3.94 15.36 21.52
N TYR A 342 4.08 16.40 22.35
CA TYR A 342 2.97 17.28 22.73
C TYR A 342 2.37 17.99 21.52
N HIS A 343 3.19 18.58 20.67
CA HIS A 343 2.71 19.27 19.46
C HIS A 343 2.06 18.30 18.49
N CYS A 344 2.66 17.12 18.33
CA CYS A 344 2.09 16.05 17.51
C CYS A 344 0.71 15.61 18.01
N ALA A 345 0.53 15.38 19.31
CA ALA A 345 -0.75 15.00 19.90
C ALA A 345 -1.79 16.12 19.82
N ARG A 346 -1.38 17.37 20.06
CA ARG A 346 -2.24 18.56 20.04
C ARG A 346 -2.83 18.86 18.65
N MET A 347 -2.22 18.38 17.58
CA MET A 347 -2.79 18.48 16.23
C MET A 347 -4.10 17.69 16.07
N PHE A 348 -4.31 16.65 16.89
CA PHE A 348 -5.46 15.76 16.79
C PHE A 348 -6.51 15.98 17.87
N THR A 349 -6.13 16.50 19.04
CA THR A 349 -7.04 16.68 20.17
C THR A 349 -6.63 17.86 21.05
N THR A 350 -7.61 18.46 21.72
CA THR A 350 -7.42 19.48 22.77
C THR A 350 -7.63 18.95 24.18
N ASP A 351 -8.08 17.70 24.32
CA ASP A 351 -8.31 17.04 25.62
C ASP A 351 -6.97 16.76 26.33
N PRO A 352 -6.72 17.33 27.53
CA PRO A 352 -5.46 17.17 28.25
C PRO A 352 -5.14 15.72 28.64
N GLU A 353 -6.15 14.95 29.02
CA GLU A 353 -5.96 13.54 29.43
C GLU A 353 -5.57 12.68 28.21
N LEU A 354 -6.25 12.88 27.08
CA LEU A 354 -5.92 12.19 25.84
C LEU A 354 -4.55 12.59 25.30
N ILE A 355 -4.15 13.87 25.42
CA ILE A 355 -2.81 14.33 25.04
C ILE A 355 -1.76 13.63 25.90
N LYS A 356 -1.94 13.55 27.23
CA LYS A 356 -1.02 12.86 28.15
C LYS A 356 -0.86 11.38 27.80
N GLY A 357 -1.95 10.68 27.56
CA GLY A 357 -1.96 9.28 27.11
C GLY A 357 -1.26 9.11 25.77
N SER A 358 -1.52 10.01 24.81
CA SER A 358 -0.94 9.97 23.47
C SER A 358 0.58 10.20 23.48
N ILE A 359 1.08 11.11 24.32
CA ILE A 359 2.54 11.33 24.46
C ILE A 359 3.23 10.03 24.88
N LYS A 360 2.67 9.33 25.86
CA LYS A 360 3.24 8.06 26.31
C LYS A 360 3.16 6.98 25.25
N ALA A 361 2.02 6.87 24.55
CA ALA A 361 1.84 5.94 23.46
C ALA A 361 2.83 6.21 22.31
N ILE A 362 2.99 7.48 21.91
CA ILE A 362 3.92 7.91 20.86
C ILE A 362 5.35 7.49 21.20
N HIS A 363 5.83 7.80 22.42
CA HIS A 363 7.18 7.47 22.86
C HIS A 363 7.44 5.95 22.77
N ILE A 364 6.52 5.13 23.26
CA ILE A 364 6.70 3.69 23.30
C ILE A 364 6.59 3.09 21.88
N ILE A 365 5.53 3.38 21.17
CA ILE A 365 5.23 2.77 19.85
C ILE A 365 6.29 3.14 18.81
N MET A 366 6.75 4.40 18.81
CA MET A 366 7.71 4.87 17.82
C MET A 366 9.18 4.68 18.23
N MET A 367 9.47 4.00 19.34
CA MET A 367 10.82 3.81 19.84
C MET A 367 11.78 3.17 18.80
N MET A 368 11.33 2.12 18.10
CA MET A 368 12.12 1.39 17.10
C MET A 368 11.88 1.88 15.65
N PHE A 369 11.21 3.01 15.50
CA PHE A 369 10.79 3.54 14.21
C PHE A 369 11.94 3.72 13.20
N PRO A 370 13.15 4.21 13.57
CA PRO A 370 14.26 4.32 12.63
C PRO A 370 14.65 3.01 11.96
N LEU A 371 14.48 1.88 12.66
CA LEU A 371 14.89 0.56 12.15
C LEU A 371 13.86 -0.06 11.19
N ILE A 372 12.58 0.26 11.37
CA ILE A 372 11.48 -0.30 10.54
C ILE A 372 11.68 0.00 9.06
N GLY A 373 12.19 1.18 8.72
CA GLY A 373 12.46 1.58 7.34
C GLY A 373 13.35 0.57 6.61
N SER A 374 14.39 0.06 7.27
CA SER A 374 15.29 -0.94 6.70
C SER A 374 14.58 -2.28 6.44
N GLN A 375 13.74 -2.73 7.36
CA GLN A 375 12.96 -3.97 7.21
C GLN A 375 11.98 -3.88 6.05
N MET A 376 11.28 -2.74 5.89
CA MET A 376 10.35 -2.51 4.80
C MET A 376 11.05 -2.57 3.44
N VAL A 377 12.22 -1.95 3.31
CA VAL A 377 13.02 -1.95 2.07
C VAL A 377 13.55 -3.35 1.76
N ILE A 378 14.09 -4.07 2.76
CA ILE A 378 14.61 -5.43 2.59
C ILE A 378 13.50 -6.38 2.14
N THR A 379 12.34 -6.32 2.76
CA THR A 379 11.17 -7.15 2.40
C THR A 379 10.73 -6.88 0.97
N ASN A 380 10.64 -5.60 0.59
CA ASN A 380 10.27 -5.20 -0.77
C ASN A 380 11.35 -5.60 -1.79
N PHE A 381 12.64 -5.52 -1.44
CA PHE A 381 13.73 -5.97 -2.30
C PHE A 381 13.58 -7.45 -2.69
N PHE A 382 13.32 -8.35 -1.73
CA PHE A 382 13.11 -9.77 -2.05
C PHE A 382 11.88 -9.98 -2.96
N GLN A 383 10.87 -9.15 -2.82
CA GLN A 383 9.71 -9.13 -3.73
C GLN A 383 10.14 -8.71 -5.14
N CYS A 384 10.93 -7.64 -5.28
CA CYS A 384 11.40 -7.11 -6.57
C CYS A 384 12.24 -8.10 -7.39
N ILE A 385 12.98 -8.99 -6.73
CA ILE A 385 13.81 -10.02 -7.39
C ILE A 385 13.09 -11.38 -7.49
N GLY A 386 11.79 -11.43 -7.17
CA GLY A 386 10.99 -12.66 -7.26
C GLY A 386 11.28 -13.73 -6.21
N LYS A 387 12.00 -13.40 -5.13
CA LYS A 387 12.23 -14.31 -3.99
C LYS A 387 11.02 -14.30 -3.04
N VAL A 388 9.87 -14.73 -3.58
CA VAL A 388 8.55 -14.63 -2.97
C VAL A 388 8.47 -15.25 -1.59
N LYS A 389 9.03 -16.45 -1.40
CA LYS A 389 9.01 -17.17 -0.10
C LYS A 389 9.67 -16.34 1.02
N ILE A 390 10.79 -15.69 0.71
CA ILE A 390 11.50 -14.83 1.68
C ILE A 390 10.68 -13.56 1.96
N SER A 391 10.13 -12.93 0.93
CA SER A 391 9.29 -11.74 1.09
C SER A 391 8.04 -12.02 1.93
N ILE A 392 7.34 -13.12 1.67
CA ILE A 392 6.19 -13.56 2.47
C ILE A 392 6.61 -13.82 3.92
N PHE A 393 7.68 -14.57 4.13
CA PHE A 393 8.16 -14.86 5.47
C PHE A 393 8.47 -13.59 6.25
N LEU A 394 9.22 -12.65 5.66
CA LEU A 394 9.56 -11.37 6.31
C LEU A 394 8.34 -10.51 6.61
N SER A 395 7.35 -10.49 5.71
CA SER A 395 6.12 -9.72 5.88
C SER A 395 5.24 -10.31 7.00
N LEU A 396 5.03 -11.62 6.97
CA LEU A 396 4.12 -12.29 7.89
C LEU A 396 4.74 -12.53 9.28
N SER A 397 6.05 -12.82 9.34
CA SER A 397 6.73 -13.06 10.62
C SER A 397 6.60 -11.88 11.56
N ARG A 398 6.74 -10.64 11.07
CA ARG A 398 6.57 -9.44 11.87
C ARG A 398 5.20 -9.37 12.53
N GLN A 399 4.14 -9.66 11.78
CA GLN A 399 2.76 -9.50 12.23
C GLN A 399 2.25 -10.72 13.00
N LEU A 400 2.41 -11.92 12.45
CA LEU A 400 1.83 -13.14 12.98
C LEU A 400 2.75 -13.85 13.98
N LEU A 401 4.06 -13.94 13.69
CA LEU A 401 4.97 -14.69 14.54
C LEU A 401 5.51 -13.87 15.72
N PHE A 402 5.63 -12.55 15.55
CA PHE A 402 6.19 -11.71 16.61
C PHE A 402 5.13 -10.83 17.27
N LEU A 403 4.40 -9.99 16.51
CA LEU A 403 3.48 -9.04 17.12
C LEU A 403 2.30 -9.71 17.81
N LEU A 404 1.65 -10.70 17.18
CA LEU A 404 0.45 -11.31 17.72
C LEU A 404 0.70 -12.06 19.05
N PRO A 405 1.75 -12.89 19.20
CA PRO A 405 2.10 -13.49 20.48
C PRO A 405 2.49 -12.46 21.54
N LEU A 406 3.25 -11.42 21.18
CA LEU A 406 3.62 -10.36 22.11
C LEU A 406 2.40 -9.59 22.63
N LEU A 407 1.43 -9.29 21.76
CA LEU A 407 0.15 -8.69 22.15
C LEU A 407 -0.71 -9.58 23.05
N ALA A 408 -0.53 -10.90 22.99
CA ALA A 408 -1.23 -11.83 23.89
C ALA A 408 -0.52 -11.95 25.25
N ILE A 409 0.80 -11.81 25.30
CA ILE A 409 1.63 -12.09 26.48
C ILE A 409 1.94 -10.80 27.27
N LEU A 410 2.54 -9.78 26.64
CA LEU A 410 3.05 -8.58 27.32
C LEU A 410 1.98 -7.78 28.09
N PRO A 411 0.74 -7.65 27.61
CA PRO A 411 -0.28 -6.91 28.35
C PRO A 411 -0.63 -7.54 29.70
N ASN A 412 -0.49 -8.85 29.84
CA ASN A 412 -0.76 -9.54 31.10
C ASN A 412 0.25 -9.17 32.21
N PHE A 413 1.47 -8.74 31.85
CA PHE A 413 2.50 -8.34 32.81
C PHE A 413 2.60 -6.82 32.99
N TYR A 414 2.37 -6.06 31.92
CA TYR A 414 2.60 -4.61 31.87
C TYR A 414 1.36 -3.77 31.59
N GLY A 415 0.17 -4.41 31.53
CA GLY A 415 -1.09 -3.72 31.21
C GLY A 415 -1.06 -3.01 29.87
N ILE A 416 -1.57 -1.79 29.80
CA ILE A 416 -1.59 -0.99 28.56
C ILE A 416 -0.22 -0.71 27.99
N ASN A 417 0.81 -0.55 28.82
CA ASN A 417 2.18 -0.36 28.35
C ASN A 417 2.69 -1.60 27.61
N GLY A 418 2.25 -2.80 28.02
CA GLY A 418 2.55 -4.05 27.33
C GLY A 418 1.93 -4.12 25.94
N VAL A 419 0.72 -3.59 25.77
CA VAL A 419 0.11 -3.48 24.44
C VAL A 419 0.96 -2.59 23.52
N TRP A 420 1.34 -1.39 23.99
CA TRP A 420 2.16 -0.47 23.21
C TRP A 420 3.57 -1.00 22.98
N ALA A 421 4.21 -1.62 23.96
CA ALA A 421 5.56 -2.18 23.87
C ALA A 421 5.64 -3.41 22.93
N SER A 422 4.52 -4.11 22.70
CA SER A 422 4.49 -5.24 21.76
C SER A 422 4.89 -4.85 20.35
N MET A 423 4.56 -3.62 19.91
CA MET A 423 4.88 -3.12 18.57
C MET A 423 6.39 -2.93 18.36
N PRO A 424 7.09 -2.07 19.14
CA PRO A 424 8.53 -1.87 18.94
C PRO A 424 9.33 -3.15 19.20
N THR A 425 8.87 -4.02 20.11
CA THR A 425 9.56 -5.31 20.36
C THR A 425 9.45 -6.22 19.14
N SER A 426 8.28 -6.34 18.53
CA SER A 426 8.09 -7.12 17.30
C SER A 426 8.89 -6.54 16.13
N ASP A 427 8.93 -5.21 16.02
CA ASP A 427 9.66 -4.50 14.99
C ASP A 427 11.16 -4.74 15.12
N PHE A 428 11.72 -4.68 16.33
CA PHE A 428 13.12 -4.99 16.58
C PHE A 428 13.48 -6.41 16.15
N ILE A 429 12.69 -7.41 16.56
CA ILE A 429 12.91 -8.81 16.18
C ILE A 429 12.84 -8.95 14.65
N ALA A 430 11.83 -8.35 14.03
CA ALA A 430 11.64 -8.41 12.58
C ALA A 430 12.81 -7.78 11.81
N VAL A 431 13.37 -6.68 12.30
CA VAL A 431 14.56 -6.03 11.70
C VAL A 431 15.78 -6.94 11.81
N VAL A 432 16.05 -7.52 12.98
CA VAL A 432 17.16 -8.45 13.17
C VAL A 432 17.04 -9.64 12.20
N VAL A 433 15.86 -10.23 12.07
CA VAL A 433 15.61 -11.33 11.13
C VAL A 433 15.83 -10.89 9.69
N ALA A 434 15.27 -9.73 9.30
CA ALA A 434 15.40 -9.23 7.93
C ALA A 434 16.87 -8.93 7.56
N VAL A 435 17.62 -8.28 8.44
CA VAL A 435 19.04 -7.99 8.22
C VAL A 435 19.86 -9.28 8.15
N THR A 436 19.58 -10.25 9.03
CA THR A 436 20.27 -11.54 9.03
C THR A 436 20.03 -12.28 7.71
N ILE A 437 18.79 -12.36 7.25
CA ILE A 437 18.44 -13.00 5.95
C ILE A 437 19.13 -12.27 4.80
N MET A 438 19.15 -10.93 4.83
CA MET A 438 19.82 -10.14 3.80
C MET A 438 21.33 -10.41 3.77
N LEU A 439 22.00 -10.48 4.93
CA LEU A 439 23.42 -10.79 5.03
C LEU A 439 23.75 -12.22 4.54
N VAL A 440 22.92 -13.20 4.90
CA VAL A 440 23.06 -14.58 4.41
C VAL A 440 22.88 -14.63 2.90
N PHE A 441 21.85 -13.95 2.37
CA PHE A 441 21.64 -13.86 0.93
C PHE A 441 22.84 -13.25 0.22
N LEU A 442 23.40 -12.14 0.71
CA LEU A 442 24.56 -11.48 0.13
C LEU A 442 25.82 -12.35 0.14
N ARG A 443 26.06 -13.11 1.22
CA ARG A 443 27.18 -14.05 1.32
C ARG A 443 27.09 -15.17 0.29
N ARG A 444 25.91 -15.78 0.14
CA ARG A 444 25.65 -16.83 -0.87
C ARG A 444 25.78 -16.28 -2.29
N PHE A 445 25.17 -15.14 -2.53
CA PHE A 445 25.17 -14.48 -3.83
C PHE A 445 26.58 -14.07 -4.32
N LYS A 446 27.50 -13.73 -3.38
CA LYS A 446 28.91 -13.48 -3.71
C LYS A 446 29.70 -14.75 -4.02
N LYS A 447 29.28 -15.91 -3.51
CA LYS A 447 29.96 -17.20 -3.77
C LYS A 447 29.53 -17.82 -5.11
N GLU A 448 28.35 -17.49 -5.59
CA GLU A 448 27.79 -17.99 -6.86
C GLU A 448 28.24 -17.13 -8.06
N ARG A 449 28.91 -16.03 -7.81
CA ARG A 449 29.58 -15.14 -8.81
C ARG A 449 31.04 -15.51 -9.00
#